data_4b9077c7d0f8825eeb3c9a5387e3f369
#
_entry.id   4b9077c7d0f8825eeb3c9a5387e3f369
#
_cell.length_a   1.000
_cell.length_b   1.000
_cell.length_c   1.000
_cell.angle_alpha   90.00
_cell.angle_beta   90.00
_cell.angle_gamma   90.00
#
_symmetry.space_group_name_H-M   'P 1'
#
loop_
_entity.id
_entity.type
_entity.pdbx_description
1 polymer ?
#
loop_
_entity_poly.entity_id
_entity_poly.type
_entity_poly.pdbx_seq_one_letter_code
_entity_poly.pdbx_strand_id
1 'polypeptide(L)'
;MINNSRRSLRALTMLAAAFVVFAALAGRSANAVDKNSLYERLGGYEGISAVVDEFADSLFADKRINQFFIGMSDDTRAQFKQKNKNLLCNVTGGPCKVISRPANVAHHGLGITAGDFEVVAGHLKDALNKFKVGPKEQEQVFAIILGLRSQIVDRPDEKRLSRDAVAQR
;
A
#
# COMPACT_ATOMS: atom_id res chain seq x y z
N MET A 1 30.47 57.25 37.06
CA MET A 1 30.66 56.57 35.78
C MET A 1 30.73 55.06 35.99
N ILE A 2 29.74 54.42 36.55
CA ILE A 2 29.69 52.93 36.67
C ILE A 2 28.22 52.52 36.59
N ASN A 3 27.65 52.40 35.39
CA ASN A 3 26.32 51.76 35.27
C ASN A 3 25.95 51.27 33.88
N ASN A 4 26.93 51.13 32.98
CA ASN A 4 26.63 50.65 31.60
C ASN A 4 27.03 49.21 31.32
N SER A 5 27.84 48.62 32.22
CA SER A 5 28.38 47.24 32.01
C SER A 5 27.37 46.14 32.35
N ARG A 6 26.35 46.42 33.21
CA ARG A 6 25.38 45.38 33.65
C ARG A 6 24.19 45.21 32.71
N ARG A 7 23.92 46.18 31.81
CA ARG A 7 22.81 46.11 30.84
C ARG A 7 23.20 45.28 29.60
N SER A 8 24.48 45.33 29.21
CA SER A 8 24.96 44.55 28.07
C SER A 8 25.07 43.06 28.35
N LEU A 9 25.37 42.65 29.59
CA LEU A 9 25.47 41.24 29.96
C LEU A 9 24.07 40.53 30.01
N ARG A 10 23.03 41.29 30.40
CA ARG A 10 21.64 40.74 30.46
C ARG A 10 21.03 40.60 29.06
N ALA A 11 21.40 41.44 28.11
CA ALA A 11 20.94 41.34 26.72
C ALA A 11 21.58 40.16 25.98
N LEU A 12 22.84 39.87 26.29
CA LEU A 12 23.57 38.73 25.65
C LEU A 12 23.04 37.37 26.14
N THR A 13 22.64 37.27 27.42
CA THR A 13 22.09 36.00 27.98
C THR A 13 20.69 35.71 27.50
N MET A 14 19.88 36.71 27.16
CA MET A 14 18.52 36.48 26.61
C MET A 14 18.52 36.07 25.13
N LEU A 15 19.52 36.54 24.34
CA LEU A 15 19.66 36.09 22.94
C LEU A 15 20.13 34.65 22.83
N ALA A 16 20.98 34.17 23.76
CA ALA A 16 21.47 32.79 23.74
C ALA A 16 20.37 31.80 24.13
N ALA A 17 19.47 32.15 25.04
CA ALA A 17 18.36 31.29 25.43
C ALA A 17 17.30 31.12 24.35
N ALA A 18 17.06 32.13 23.51
CA ALA A 18 16.12 32.07 22.39
C ALA A 18 16.60 31.17 21.25
N PHE A 19 17.94 31.07 21.03
CA PHE A 19 18.51 30.25 19.96
C PHE A 19 18.47 28.75 20.28
N VAL A 20 18.57 28.35 21.56
CA VAL A 20 18.53 26.96 22.00
C VAL A 20 17.11 26.38 21.89
N VAL A 21 16.07 27.20 22.12
CA VAL A 21 14.68 26.74 22.01
C VAL A 21 14.24 26.55 20.55
N PHE A 22 14.80 27.36 19.61
CA PHE A 22 14.48 27.23 18.18
C PHE A 22 15.14 25.99 17.53
N ALA A 23 16.31 25.57 18.01
CA ALA A 23 16.98 24.36 17.53
C ALA A 23 16.28 23.06 17.94
N ALA A 24 15.50 23.08 19.03
CA ALA A 24 14.77 21.88 19.50
C ALA A 24 13.47 21.59 18.73
N LEU A 25 12.96 22.54 17.94
CA LEU A 25 11.76 22.35 17.09
C LEU A 25 12.07 21.92 15.66
N ALA A 26 13.32 21.97 15.22
CA ALA A 26 13.73 21.65 13.84
C ALA A 26 13.96 20.14 13.61
N GLY A 27 13.76 19.28 14.61
CA GLY A 27 14.13 17.87 14.56
C GLY A 27 12.99 16.88 14.33
N ARG A 28 11.79 17.31 13.93
CA ARG A 28 10.76 16.36 13.48
C ARG A 28 10.88 16.14 11.98
N SER A 29 11.75 15.21 11.60
CA SER A 29 11.74 14.62 10.26
C SER A 29 10.34 14.05 10.00
N ALA A 30 9.61 14.68 9.08
CA ALA A 30 8.23 14.36 8.74
C ALA A 30 8.06 13.00 8.00
N ASN A 31 9.07 12.13 7.99
CA ASN A 31 9.10 10.85 7.26
C ASN A 31 9.68 9.69 8.07
N ALA A 32 9.70 9.75 9.39
CA ALA A 32 10.06 8.55 10.17
C ALA A 32 8.89 7.55 10.09
N VAL A 33 9.13 6.42 9.42
CA VAL A 33 8.18 5.30 9.44
C VAL A 33 8.02 4.83 10.88
N ASP A 34 6.77 4.67 11.34
CA ASP A 34 6.50 4.13 12.66
C ASP A 34 7.01 2.68 12.72
N LYS A 35 7.94 2.41 13.64
CA LYS A 35 8.53 1.08 13.85
C LYS A 35 7.48 0.00 14.20
N ASN A 36 6.29 0.40 14.64
CA ASN A 36 5.15 -0.49 14.91
C ASN A 36 4.14 -0.52 13.75
N SER A 37 4.40 0.18 12.64
CA SER A 37 3.51 0.16 11.49
C SER A 37 3.31 -1.26 10.96
N LEU A 38 2.19 -1.51 10.29
CA LEU A 38 1.97 -2.79 9.61
C LEU A 38 3.05 -3.02 8.54
N TYR A 39 3.52 -1.96 7.88
CA TYR A 39 4.63 -2.00 6.94
C TYR A 39 5.89 -2.65 7.53
N GLU A 40 6.33 -2.21 8.70
CA GLU A 40 7.52 -2.77 9.37
C GLU A 40 7.29 -4.24 9.79
N ARG A 41 6.10 -4.57 10.30
CA ARG A 41 5.76 -5.94 10.69
C ARG A 41 5.62 -6.89 9.50
N LEU A 42 5.35 -6.38 8.30
CA LEU A 42 5.36 -7.15 7.05
C LEU A 42 6.78 -7.35 6.49
N GLY A 43 7.82 -6.87 7.16
CA GLY A 43 9.21 -6.97 6.72
C GLY A 43 9.64 -5.83 5.79
N GLY A 44 8.99 -4.67 5.90
CA GLY A 44 9.31 -3.49 5.11
C GLY A 44 9.05 -3.69 3.62
N TYR A 45 9.76 -2.91 2.80
CA TYR A 45 9.57 -2.96 1.35
C TYR A 45 9.95 -4.32 0.74
N GLU A 46 10.96 -4.99 1.26
CA GLU A 46 11.41 -6.29 0.76
C GLU A 46 10.37 -7.38 1.02
N GLY A 47 9.84 -7.46 2.25
CA GLY A 47 8.78 -8.42 2.59
C GLY A 47 7.51 -8.20 1.75
N ILE A 48 7.08 -6.95 1.61
CA ILE A 48 5.94 -6.57 0.75
C ILE A 48 6.22 -6.93 -0.71
N SER A 49 7.43 -6.68 -1.21
CA SER A 49 7.79 -6.99 -2.60
C SER A 49 7.72 -8.49 -2.88
N ALA A 50 8.22 -9.32 -1.98
CA ALA A 50 8.17 -10.78 -2.12
C ALA A 50 6.71 -11.29 -2.15
N VAL A 51 5.86 -10.80 -1.25
CA VAL A 51 4.43 -11.15 -1.23
C VAL A 51 3.73 -10.72 -2.51
N VAL A 52 3.96 -9.49 -2.98
CA VAL A 52 3.31 -8.96 -4.19
C VAL A 52 3.80 -9.65 -5.46
N ASP A 53 5.08 -10.02 -5.55
CA ASP A 53 5.60 -10.74 -6.70
C ASP A 53 4.92 -12.12 -6.83
N GLU A 54 4.86 -12.89 -5.76
CA GLU A 54 4.19 -14.19 -5.71
C GLU A 54 2.69 -14.07 -6.01
N PHE A 55 2.03 -13.11 -5.37
CA PHE A 55 0.63 -12.81 -5.60
C PHE A 55 0.36 -12.52 -7.08
N ALA A 56 1.10 -11.61 -7.71
CA ALA A 56 0.90 -11.22 -9.09
C ALA A 56 1.17 -12.37 -10.06
N ASP A 57 2.22 -13.16 -9.83
CA ASP A 57 2.54 -14.33 -10.68
C ASP A 57 1.43 -15.38 -10.62
N SER A 58 0.86 -15.61 -9.44
CA SER A 58 -0.28 -16.52 -9.29
C SER A 58 -1.55 -16.02 -9.98
N LEU A 59 -1.82 -14.69 -9.99
CA LEU A 59 -2.92 -14.10 -10.74
C LEU A 59 -2.75 -14.31 -12.26
N PHE A 60 -1.56 -14.06 -12.77
CA PHE A 60 -1.28 -14.23 -14.21
C PHE A 60 -1.40 -15.69 -14.68
N ALA A 61 -1.15 -16.64 -13.79
CA ALA A 61 -1.22 -18.07 -14.08
C ALA A 61 -2.63 -18.68 -13.93
N ASP A 62 -3.51 -18.08 -13.12
CA ASP A 62 -4.83 -18.65 -12.82
C ASP A 62 -5.83 -18.41 -13.95
N LYS A 63 -6.25 -19.50 -14.62
CA LYS A 63 -7.19 -19.46 -15.75
C LYS A 63 -8.56 -18.85 -15.40
N ARG A 64 -8.94 -18.80 -14.12
CA ARG A 64 -10.21 -18.23 -13.68
C ARG A 64 -10.25 -16.72 -13.85
N ILE A 65 -9.10 -16.05 -13.74
CA ILE A 65 -9.00 -14.59 -13.71
C ILE A 65 -7.95 -14.01 -14.66
N ASN A 66 -7.11 -14.86 -15.29
CA ASN A 66 -6.04 -14.38 -16.19
C ASN A 66 -6.57 -13.59 -17.40
N GLN A 67 -7.86 -13.73 -17.72
CA GLN A 67 -8.54 -12.93 -18.74
C GLN A 67 -8.39 -11.43 -18.56
N PHE A 68 -8.26 -10.96 -17.31
CA PHE A 68 -8.06 -9.54 -16.99
C PHE A 68 -6.64 -9.05 -17.31
N PHE A 69 -5.72 -9.98 -17.59
CA PHE A 69 -4.29 -9.72 -17.83
C PHE A 69 -3.86 -10.11 -19.25
N ILE A 70 -4.79 -10.55 -20.11
CA ILE A 70 -4.49 -10.91 -21.51
C ILE A 70 -3.95 -9.68 -22.24
N GLY A 71 -2.86 -9.88 -22.99
CA GLY A 71 -2.22 -8.81 -23.78
C GLY A 71 -1.25 -7.93 -22.98
N MET A 72 -1.07 -8.17 -21.68
CA MET A 72 -0.01 -7.50 -20.94
C MET A 72 1.37 -8.00 -21.39
N SER A 73 2.22 -7.07 -21.85
CA SER A 73 3.65 -7.31 -22.06
C SER A 73 4.37 -7.51 -20.72
N ASP A 74 5.60 -8.01 -20.76
CA ASP A 74 6.42 -8.16 -19.55
C ASP A 74 6.62 -6.82 -18.83
N ASP A 75 6.81 -5.73 -19.56
CA ASP A 75 6.90 -4.37 -18.99
C ASP A 75 5.61 -3.97 -18.27
N THR A 76 4.45 -4.27 -18.86
CA THR A 76 3.15 -3.95 -18.22
C THR A 76 2.92 -4.79 -16.98
N ARG A 77 3.33 -6.06 -16.99
CA ARG A 77 3.30 -6.95 -15.80
C ARG A 77 4.24 -6.43 -14.70
N ALA A 78 5.45 -6.01 -15.06
CA ALA A 78 6.38 -5.40 -14.11
C ALA A 78 5.81 -4.12 -13.49
N GLN A 79 5.19 -3.26 -14.30
CA GLN A 79 4.51 -2.06 -13.82
C GLN A 79 3.31 -2.39 -12.91
N PHE A 80 2.54 -3.43 -13.21
CA PHE A 80 1.46 -3.90 -12.35
C PHE A 80 2.00 -4.31 -10.98
N LYS A 81 3.04 -5.14 -10.92
CA LYS A 81 3.72 -5.53 -9.69
C LYS A 81 4.20 -4.30 -8.92
N GLN A 82 4.91 -3.38 -9.58
CA GLN A 82 5.45 -2.18 -8.94
C GLN A 82 4.36 -1.28 -8.34
N LYS A 83 3.24 -1.08 -9.05
CA LYS A 83 2.11 -0.31 -8.55
C LYS A 83 1.48 -0.94 -7.32
N ASN A 84 1.35 -2.26 -7.29
CA ASN A 84 0.81 -2.99 -6.14
C ASN A 84 1.78 -2.99 -4.95
N LYS A 85 3.09 -3.10 -5.18
CA LYS A 85 4.12 -2.92 -4.14
C LYS A 85 4.01 -1.54 -3.48
N ASN A 86 3.94 -0.49 -4.29
CA ASN A 86 3.82 0.88 -3.79
C ASN A 86 2.49 1.12 -3.06
N LEU A 87 1.39 0.55 -3.56
CA LEU A 87 0.10 0.63 -2.90
C LEU A 87 0.14 -0.04 -1.53
N LEU A 88 0.57 -1.31 -1.46
CA LEU A 88 0.60 -2.05 -0.20
C LEU A 88 1.57 -1.40 0.79
N CYS A 89 2.75 -0.97 0.35
CA CYS A 89 3.68 -0.20 1.17
C CYS A 89 3.02 1.06 1.76
N ASN A 90 2.35 1.86 0.94
CA ASN A 90 1.72 3.10 1.39
C ASN A 90 0.59 2.84 2.40
N VAL A 91 -0.37 1.95 2.06
CA VAL A 91 -1.56 1.71 2.90
C VAL A 91 -1.25 0.99 4.21
N THR A 92 -0.05 0.41 4.33
CA THR A 92 0.44 -0.23 5.56
C THR A 92 1.32 0.69 6.41
N GLY A 93 1.47 1.95 6.01
CA GLY A 93 2.23 2.96 6.76
C GLY A 93 3.70 3.08 6.35
N GLY A 94 4.09 2.55 5.18
CA GLY A 94 5.42 2.72 4.61
C GLY A 94 5.60 4.05 3.86
N PRO A 95 6.83 4.36 3.45
CA PRO A 95 7.20 5.65 2.88
C PRO A 95 6.86 5.79 1.38
N CYS A 96 6.25 4.77 0.77
CA CYS A 96 6.02 4.73 -0.67
C CYS A 96 4.97 5.75 -1.10
N LYS A 97 5.12 6.27 -2.32
CA LYS A 97 4.11 7.12 -2.95
C LYS A 97 3.27 6.29 -3.93
N VAL A 98 1.95 6.44 -3.84
CA VAL A 98 1.03 5.80 -4.79
C VAL A 98 0.87 6.70 -6.01
N ILE A 99 1.39 6.23 -7.15
CA ILE A 99 1.24 6.90 -8.46
C ILE A 99 0.37 5.97 -9.32
N SER A 100 -0.91 5.91 -9.01
CA SER A 100 -1.88 5.11 -9.75
C SER A 100 -3.24 5.81 -9.78
N ARG A 101 -4.08 5.38 -10.73
CA ARG A 101 -5.48 5.80 -10.73
C ARG A 101 -6.21 5.26 -9.49
N PRO A 102 -7.23 5.96 -8.97
CA PRO A 102 -8.10 5.42 -7.92
C PRO A 102 -8.67 4.05 -8.30
N ALA A 103 -8.92 3.20 -7.31
CA ALA A 103 -9.35 1.81 -7.55
C ALA A 103 -10.61 1.72 -8.42
N ASN A 104 -11.61 2.54 -8.15
CA ASN A 104 -12.84 2.60 -8.95
C ASN A 104 -12.59 2.97 -10.42
N VAL A 105 -11.63 3.86 -10.70
CA VAL A 105 -11.28 4.25 -12.07
C VAL A 105 -10.45 3.17 -12.77
N ALA A 106 -9.57 2.50 -12.03
CA ALA A 106 -8.69 1.48 -12.58
C ALA A 106 -9.43 0.17 -12.94
N HIS A 107 -10.53 -0.14 -12.24
CA HIS A 107 -11.29 -1.37 -12.40
C HIS A 107 -12.63 -1.19 -13.10
N HIS A 108 -13.05 0.06 -13.35
CA HIS A 108 -14.34 0.37 -14.01
C HIS A 108 -14.44 -0.29 -15.38
N GLY A 109 -15.56 -0.96 -15.62
CA GLY A 109 -15.89 -1.57 -16.91
C GLY A 109 -15.15 -2.88 -17.19
N LEU A 110 -14.32 -3.39 -16.27
CA LEU A 110 -13.68 -4.69 -16.44
C LEU A 110 -14.64 -5.86 -16.23
N GLY A 111 -15.84 -5.61 -15.67
CA GLY A 111 -16.83 -6.64 -15.40
C GLY A 111 -16.41 -7.61 -14.29
N ILE A 112 -15.62 -7.13 -13.33
CA ILE A 112 -15.15 -7.91 -12.19
C ILE A 112 -16.34 -8.28 -11.31
N THR A 113 -16.53 -9.59 -11.10
CA THR A 113 -17.59 -10.13 -10.24
C THR A 113 -17.11 -10.26 -8.79
N ALA A 114 -18.06 -10.47 -7.87
CA ALA A 114 -17.74 -10.83 -6.49
C ALA A 114 -16.88 -12.11 -6.42
N GLY A 115 -17.19 -13.11 -7.27
CA GLY A 115 -16.42 -14.35 -7.33
C GLY A 115 -14.99 -14.14 -7.82
N ASP A 116 -14.75 -13.24 -8.79
CA ASP A 116 -13.40 -12.90 -9.22
C ASP A 116 -12.60 -12.24 -8.11
N PHE A 117 -13.24 -11.35 -7.35
CA PHE A 117 -12.62 -10.72 -6.18
C PHE A 117 -12.22 -11.74 -5.11
N GLU A 118 -13.06 -12.73 -4.82
CA GLU A 118 -12.75 -13.80 -3.85
C GLU A 118 -11.58 -14.68 -4.33
N VAL A 119 -11.48 -14.95 -5.62
CA VAL A 119 -10.32 -15.67 -6.20
C VAL A 119 -9.05 -14.86 -5.98
N VAL A 120 -9.06 -13.56 -6.27
CA VAL A 120 -7.91 -12.67 -6.06
C VAL A 120 -7.53 -12.60 -4.57
N ALA A 121 -8.53 -12.48 -3.68
CA ALA A 121 -8.28 -12.49 -2.23
C ALA A 121 -7.66 -13.82 -1.76
N GLY A 122 -8.07 -14.95 -2.35
CA GLY A 122 -7.47 -16.25 -2.11
C GLY A 122 -5.97 -16.29 -2.45
N HIS A 123 -5.59 -15.81 -3.64
CA HIS A 123 -4.18 -15.72 -4.04
C HIS A 123 -3.35 -14.84 -3.10
N LEU A 124 -3.91 -13.72 -2.64
CA LEU A 124 -3.22 -12.89 -1.66
C LEU A 124 -3.00 -13.64 -0.33
N LYS A 125 -4.02 -14.38 0.13
CA LYS A 125 -3.90 -15.22 1.32
C LYS A 125 -2.78 -16.25 1.19
N ASP A 126 -2.74 -16.93 0.04
CA ASP A 126 -1.73 -17.96 -0.22
C ASP A 126 -0.31 -17.37 -0.26
N ALA A 127 -0.15 -16.20 -0.88
CA ALA A 127 1.11 -15.48 -0.87
C ALA A 127 1.55 -15.08 0.55
N LEU A 128 0.64 -14.51 1.37
CA LEU A 128 0.93 -14.16 2.76
C LEU A 128 1.32 -15.40 3.59
N ASN A 129 0.65 -16.53 3.38
CA ASN A 129 0.97 -17.80 4.04
C ASN A 129 2.35 -18.33 3.63
N LYS A 130 2.68 -18.27 2.34
CA LYS A 130 3.98 -18.68 1.79
C LYS A 130 5.13 -17.97 2.47
N PHE A 131 4.98 -16.66 2.70
CA PHE A 131 5.98 -15.84 3.40
C PHE A 131 5.79 -15.81 4.92
N LYS A 132 4.95 -16.69 5.50
CA LYS A 132 4.76 -16.86 6.93
C LYS A 132 4.34 -15.57 7.65
N VAL A 133 3.58 -14.72 6.98
CA VAL A 133 2.99 -13.53 7.61
C VAL A 133 2.05 -13.96 8.74
N GLY A 134 2.16 -13.33 9.91
CA GLY A 134 1.37 -13.66 11.08
C GLY A 134 -0.14 -13.43 10.88
N PRO A 135 -1.01 -14.18 11.60
CA PRO A 135 -2.47 -14.06 11.45
C PRO A 135 -2.99 -12.64 11.67
N LYS A 136 -2.43 -11.92 12.64
CA LYS A 136 -2.80 -10.54 12.97
C LYS A 136 -2.47 -9.56 11.83
N GLU A 137 -1.32 -9.71 11.20
CA GLU A 137 -0.90 -8.91 10.05
C GLU A 137 -1.76 -9.24 8.83
N GLN A 138 -2.06 -10.51 8.59
CA GLN A 138 -2.97 -10.94 7.54
C GLN A 138 -4.35 -10.31 7.71
N GLU A 139 -4.94 -10.35 8.90
CA GLU A 139 -6.23 -9.73 9.20
C GLU A 139 -6.22 -8.24 8.86
N GLN A 140 -5.17 -7.51 9.23
CA GLN A 140 -5.03 -6.08 8.93
C GLN A 140 -4.90 -5.82 7.41
N VAL A 141 -4.13 -6.64 6.69
CA VAL A 141 -4.03 -6.54 5.23
C VAL A 141 -5.40 -6.79 4.59
N PHE A 142 -6.11 -7.83 5.03
CA PHE A 142 -7.45 -8.15 4.50
C PHE A 142 -8.48 -7.06 4.82
N ALA A 143 -8.44 -6.44 5.99
CA ALA A 143 -9.32 -5.32 6.31
C ALA A 143 -9.16 -4.16 5.31
N ILE A 144 -7.92 -3.85 4.91
CA ILE A 144 -7.62 -2.84 3.89
C ILE A 144 -8.18 -3.25 2.52
N ILE A 145 -7.90 -4.47 2.08
CA ILE A 145 -8.31 -4.96 0.75
C ILE A 145 -9.83 -5.09 0.64
N LEU A 146 -10.50 -5.60 1.68
CA LEU A 146 -11.95 -5.69 1.72
C LEU A 146 -12.62 -4.30 1.69
N GLY A 147 -11.97 -3.29 2.27
CA GLY A 147 -12.42 -1.89 2.16
C GLY A 147 -12.45 -1.35 0.73
N LEU A 148 -11.68 -1.95 -0.19
CA LEU A 148 -11.66 -1.57 -1.61
C LEU A 148 -12.68 -2.35 -2.46
N ARG A 149 -13.34 -3.37 -1.91
CA ARG A 149 -14.23 -4.27 -2.65
C ARG A 149 -15.31 -3.54 -3.45
N SER A 150 -15.98 -2.57 -2.86
CA SER A 150 -17.03 -1.79 -3.52
C SER A 150 -16.51 -0.90 -4.65
N GLN A 151 -15.21 -0.63 -4.71
CA GLN A 151 -14.57 0.16 -5.76
C GLN A 151 -14.02 -0.71 -6.90
N ILE A 152 -13.96 -2.03 -6.69
CA ILE A 152 -13.35 -3.00 -7.62
C ILE A 152 -14.42 -3.85 -8.30
N VAL A 153 -15.45 -4.26 -7.56
CA VAL A 153 -16.51 -5.15 -8.05
C VAL A 153 -17.57 -4.36 -8.80
N ASP A 154 -17.65 -4.55 -10.11
CA ASP A 154 -18.67 -3.93 -10.95
C ASP A 154 -20.05 -4.61 -10.80
N ARG A 155 -20.08 -5.92 -10.50
CA ARG A 155 -21.27 -6.76 -10.45
C ARG A 155 -21.31 -7.53 -9.14
N PRO A 156 -21.82 -6.94 -8.06
CA PRO A 156 -21.74 -7.53 -6.72
C PRO A 156 -22.44 -8.88 -6.58
N ASP A 157 -23.51 -9.16 -7.35
CA ASP A 157 -24.39 -10.32 -7.13
C ASP A 157 -24.54 -11.25 -8.35
N GLU A 158 -23.88 -10.97 -9.47
CA GLU A 158 -23.89 -11.89 -10.59
C GLU A 158 -22.96 -13.08 -10.34
N LYS A 159 -23.57 -14.22 -9.94
CA LYS A 159 -22.97 -15.52 -10.25
C LYS A 159 -22.51 -15.47 -11.70
N ARG A 160 -21.26 -15.80 -11.96
CA ARG A 160 -20.70 -16.05 -13.29
C ARG A 160 -21.71 -16.86 -14.10
N LEU A 161 -22.68 -16.18 -14.71
CA LEU A 161 -23.55 -16.76 -15.72
C LEU A 161 -22.64 -17.01 -16.90
N SER A 162 -22.05 -18.20 -16.82
CA SER A 162 -21.42 -18.95 -17.90
C SER A 162 -21.17 -18.16 -19.18
N ARG A 163 -19.99 -17.49 -19.27
CA ARG A 163 -19.36 -17.30 -20.60
C ARG A 163 -19.26 -18.63 -21.36
N ASP A 164 -19.27 -19.75 -20.64
CA ASP A 164 -19.31 -21.11 -21.20
C ASP A 164 -20.63 -21.43 -21.91
N ALA A 165 -21.74 -20.76 -21.58
CA ALA A 165 -23.02 -20.95 -22.28
C ALA A 165 -23.08 -20.18 -23.62
N VAL A 166 -22.24 -19.18 -23.82
CA VAL A 166 -22.17 -18.44 -25.09
C VAL A 166 -21.19 -19.10 -26.07
N ALA A 167 -20.24 -19.86 -25.59
CA ALA A 167 -19.27 -20.58 -26.43
C ALA A 167 -19.80 -21.92 -26.99
N GLN A 168 -21.04 -22.32 -26.61
CA GLN A 168 -21.69 -23.56 -27.08
C GLN A 168 -22.86 -23.31 -28.04
N ARG A 169 -22.93 -22.13 -28.67
CA ARG A 169 -23.90 -21.85 -29.74
C ARG A 169 -23.22 -21.58 -31.08
#